data_1c96f005205eae6202b428d5a09e0221
#
_entry.id   1c96f005205eae6202b428d5a09e0221
#
_cell.length_a   1.000
_cell.length_b   1.000
_cell.length_c   1.000
_cell.angle_alpha   90.00
_cell.angle_beta   90.00
_cell.angle_gamma   90.00
#
_symmetry.space_group_name_H-M   'P 1'
#
loop_
_entity.id
_entity.type
_entity.pdbx_description
1 polymer ?
#
loop_
_entity_poly.entity_id
_entity_poly.type
_entity_poly.pdbx_seq_one_letter_code
_entity_poly.pdbx_strand_id
1 'polypeptide(L)'
;MDLLLWHHAQAVDIDNTMDDLDRPLTRNGETQAAEMAAWLKRHLPPDTRILCSPALRTRQTVQRLARDQYQICPQLAPAARAEDLLQAVEWPDSPRPVLVVGHQPTLGLTAQRLLAMQTPCAIRKGAVWWLRHRIRDGKPQVVLVAVQNPQML
;
A
#
# COMPACT_ATOMS: atom_id res chain seq x y z
N MET A 1 -4.06 -13.40 -8.59
CA MET A 1 -4.45 -12.15 -7.92
C MET A 1 -3.23 -11.25 -7.77
N ASP A 2 -3.36 -9.98 -8.12
CA ASP A 2 -2.33 -8.97 -7.90
C ASP A 2 -2.65 -8.16 -6.65
N LEU A 3 -1.64 -7.96 -5.81
CA LEU A 3 -1.70 -7.13 -4.61
C LEU A 3 -0.59 -6.08 -4.68
N LEU A 4 -0.98 -4.81 -4.63
CA LEU A 4 -0.05 -3.70 -4.58
C LEU A 4 -0.07 -3.08 -3.18
N LEU A 5 1.10 -2.94 -2.59
CA LEU A 5 1.28 -2.36 -1.26
C LEU A 5 1.93 -0.97 -1.43
N TRP A 6 1.16 0.09 -1.18
CA TRP A 6 1.63 1.47 -1.30
C TRP A 6 1.76 2.10 0.09
N HIS A 7 2.97 2.34 0.51
CA HIS A 7 3.22 3.05 1.77
C HIS A 7 2.90 4.53 1.58
N HIS A 8 2.18 5.12 2.54
CA HIS A 8 1.89 6.56 2.48
C HIS A 8 3.18 7.36 2.29
N ALA A 9 3.06 8.52 1.65
CA ALA A 9 4.18 9.43 1.44
C ALA A 9 4.60 10.10 2.75
N GLN A 10 5.70 10.85 2.72
CA GLN A 10 6.25 11.50 3.90
C GLN A 10 5.20 12.37 4.59
N ALA A 11 5.02 12.15 5.90
CA ALA A 11 4.09 12.88 6.75
C ALA A 11 4.85 13.72 7.79
N VAL A 12 4.21 14.76 8.31
CA VAL A 12 4.77 15.52 9.44
C VAL A 12 4.90 14.61 10.65
N ASP A 13 5.92 14.87 11.47
CA ASP A 13 6.13 14.13 12.71
C ASP A 13 5.02 14.42 13.70
N ILE A 14 4.71 13.41 14.54
CA ILE A 14 3.72 13.61 15.60
C ILE A 14 4.29 14.57 16.66
N ASP A 15 3.41 15.42 17.17
CA ASP A 15 3.72 16.29 18.32
C ASP A 15 2.58 16.24 19.33
N ASN A 16 2.65 17.05 20.40
CA ASN A 16 1.65 17.04 21.47
C ASN A 16 0.35 17.75 21.10
N THR A 17 0.24 18.31 19.89
CA THR A 17 -0.91 19.11 19.45
C THR A 17 -1.86 18.38 18.55
N MET A 18 -1.54 17.15 18.13
CA MET A 18 -2.36 16.40 17.18
C MET A 18 -2.39 14.89 17.47
N ASP A 19 -3.46 14.22 17.03
CA ASP A 19 -3.52 12.77 16.99
C ASP A 19 -2.69 12.22 15.84
N ASP A 20 -2.16 11.01 16.01
CA ASP A 20 -1.43 10.32 14.94
C ASP A 20 -2.24 10.23 13.64
N LEU A 21 -3.54 9.97 13.74
CA LEU A 21 -4.41 9.85 12.57
C LEU A 21 -4.60 11.16 11.80
N ASP A 22 -4.30 12.30 12.42
CA ASP A 22 -4.49 13.62 11.81
C ASP A 22 -3.21 14.20 11.23
N ARG A 23 -2.10 13.46 11.26
CA ARG A 23 -0.82 13.88 10.68
C ARG A 23 -0.95 14.03 9.17
N PRO A 24 -0.76 15.23 8.60
CA PRO A 24 -0.81 15.43 7.16
C PRO A 24 0.51 15.07 6.49
N LEU A 25 0.49 14.99 5.17
CA LEU A 25 1.71 14.92 4.38
C LEU A 25 2.51 16.23 4.48
N THR A 26 3.83 16.11 4.39
CA THR A 26 4.69 17.27 4.15
C THR A 26 4.58 17.70 2.69
N ARG A 27 5.15 18.87 2.36
CA ARG A 27 5.26 19.30 0.95
C ARG A 27 6.01 18.26 0.10
N ASN A 28 7.10 17.72 0.64
CA ASN A 28 7.85 16.65 -0.02
C ASN A 28 6.99 15.38 -0.19
N GLY A 29 6.20 15.03 0.82
CA GLY A 29 5.26 13.92 0.73
C GLY A 29 4.20 14.10 -0.34
N GLU A 30 3.68 15.32 -0.50
CA GLU A 30 2.74 15.65 -1.57
C GLU A 30 3.37 15.39 -2.96
N THR A 31 4.62 15.77 -3.13
CA THR A 31 5.37 15.53 -4.37
C THR A 31 5.59 14.03 -4.60
N GLN A 32 6.01 13.29 -3.58
CA GLN A 32 6.18 11.84 -3.66
C GLN A 32 4.89 11.14 -4.06
N ALA A 33 3.78 11.52 -3.43
CA ALA A 33 2.47 10.95 -3.73
C ALA A 33 2.04 11.22 -5.18
N ALA A 34 2.25 12.45 -5.66
CA ALA A 34 1.92 12.83 -7.03
C ALA A 34 2.74 12.06 -8.07
N GLU A 35 4.04 11.92 -7.84
CA GLU A 35 4.94 11.18 -8.74
C GLU A 35 4.57 9.69 -8.81
N MET A 36 4.35 9.06 -7.64
CA MET A 36 3.96 7.66 -7.61
C MET A 36 2.57 7.45 -8.19
N ALA A 37 1.63 8.37 -7.94
CA ALA A 37 0.30 8.32 -8.55
C ALA A 37 0.38 8.35 -10.08
N ALA A 38 1.26 9.17 -10.64
CA ALA A 38 1.47 9.23 -12.09
C ALA A 38 1.99 7.88 -12.63
N TRP A 39 2.93 7.25 -11.92
CA TRP A 39 3.43 5.92 -12.27
C TRP A 39 2.32 4.87 -12.19
N LEU A 40 1.55 4.86 -11.10
CA LEU A 40 0.44 3.94 -10.91
C LEU A 40 -0.62 4.08 -12.00
N LYS A 41 -0.98 5.31 -12.40
CA LYS A 41 -1.95 5.54 -13.48
C LYS A 41 -1.54 4.88 -14.79
N ARG A 42 -0.25 4.76 -15.06
CA ARG A 42 0.26 4.11 -16.27
C ARG A 42 0.30 2.59 -16.19
N HIS A 43 0.29 2.02 -14.99
CA HIS A 43 0.56 0.58 -14.80
C HIS A 43 -0.55 -0.20 -14.12
N LEU A 44 -1.42 0.46 -13.34
CA LEU A 44 -2.50 -0.24 -12.64
C LEU A 44 -3.48 -0.88 -13.62
N PRO A 45 -3.87 -2.15 -13.39
CA PRO A 45 -5.03 -2.70 -14.08
C PRO A 45 -6.28 -1.85 -13.87
N PRO A 46 -7.13 -1.67 -14.90
CA PRO A 46 -8.25 -0.71 -14.83
C PRO A 46 -9.32 -1.05 -13.80
N ASP A 47 -9.46 -2.31 -13.42
CA ASP A 47 -10.46 -2.78 -12.46
C ASP A 47 -9.92 -2.93 -11.03
N THR A 48 -8.77 -2.35 -10.73
CA THR A 48 -8.15 -2.44 -9.42
C THR A 48 -9.03 -1.81 -8.33
N ARG A 49 -9.32 -2.58 -7.28
CA ARG A 49 -9.93 -2.07 -6.05
C ARG A 49 -8.89 -1.33 -5.24
N ILE A 50 -9.27 -0.20 -4.66
CA ILE A 50 -8.35 0.62 -3.84
C ILE A 50 -8.87 0.68 -2.42
N LEU A 51 -8.10 0.14 -1.47
CA LEU A 51 -8.38 0.17 -0.04
C LEU A 51 -7.37 1.08 0.65
N CYS A 52 -7.86 1.94 1.54
CA CYS A 52 -7.04 2.95 2.19
C CYS A 52 -7.27 2.95 3.70
N SER A 53 -6.19 3.06 4.47
CA SER A 53 -6.24 3.32 5.89
C SER A 53 -7.03 4.60 6.19
N PRO A 54 -7.73 4.70 7.35
CA PRO A 54 -8.45 5.92 7.73
C PRO A 54 -7.54 7.11 8.08
N ALA A 55 -6.22 6.92 8.24
CA ALA A 55 -5.31 8.01 8.57
C ALA A 55 -5.27 9.09 7.48
N LEU A 56 -5.13 10.35 7.90
CA LEU A 56 -5.08 11.48 6.96
C LEU A 56 -3.96 11.33 5.93
N ARG A 57 -2.75 10.94 6.38
CA ARG A 57 -1.59 10.77 5.48
C ARG A 57 -1.80 9.73 4.38
N THR A 58 -2.51 8.65 4.65
CA THR A 58 -2.86 7.66 3.63
C THR A 58 -3.94 8.18 2.68
N ARG A 59 -4.94 8.86 3.20
CA ARG A 59 -6.00 9.48 2.38
C ARG A 59 -5.43 10.54 1.45
N GLN A 60 -4.54 11.40 1.94
CA GLN A 60 -3.88 12.41 1.10
C GLN A 60 -2.99 11.78 0.04
N THR A 61 -2.33 10.65 0.36
CA THR A 61 -1.54 9.91 -0.62
C THR A 61 -2.42 9.36 -1.74
N VAL A 62 -3.49 8.64 -1.41
CA VAL A 62 -4.35 7.99 -2.41
C VAL A 62 -5.15 8.99 -3.25
N GLN A 63 -5.48 10.15 -2.70
CA GLN A 63 -6.23 11.19 -3.42
C GLN A 63 -5.51 11.71 -4.66
N ARG A 64 -4.18 11.60 -4.70
CA ARG A 64 -3.40 11.94 -5.90
C ARG A 64 -3.66 10.97 -7.05
N LEU A 65 -4.07 9.74 -6.73
CA LEU A 65 -4.37 8.71 -7.73
C LEU A 65 -5.86 8.67 -8.11
N ALA A 66 -6.77 8.68 -7.14
CA ALA A 66 -8.13 8.21 -7.33
C ALA A 66 -9.18 9.09 -6.64
N ARG A 67 -8.86 10.30 -6.28
CA ARG A 67 -9.78 11.25 -5.60
C ARG A 67 -10.78 10.58 -4.66
N ASP A 68 -11.95 10.15 -5.19
CA ASP A 68 -13.05 9.57 -4.40
C ASP A 68 -13.30 8.08 -4.71
N GLN A 69 -12.51 7.47 -5.58
CA GLN A 69 -12.71 6.08 -6.01
C GLN A 69 -11.87 5.11 -5.19
N TYR A 70 -11.92 5.26 -3.87
CA TYR A 70 -11.25 4.36 -2.94
C TYR A 70 -12.14 4.13 -1.72
N GLN A 71 -11.92 3.01 -1.05
CA GLN A 71 -12.68 2.62 0.14
C GLN A 71 -11.80 2.78 1.38
N ILE A 72 -12.31 3.50 2.40
CA ILE A 72 -11.67 3.54 3.72
C ILE A 72 -11.88 2.18 4.39
N CYS A 73 -10.80 1.61 4.86
CA CYS A 73 -10.79 0.28 5.47
C CYS A 73 -10.17 0.36 6.88
N PRO A 74 -10.98 0.27 7.96
CA PRO A 74 -10.47 0.33 9.33
C PRO A 74 -9.44 -0.75 9.66
N GLN A 75 -9.52 -1.91 8.99
CA GLN A 75 -8.56 -3.00 9.17
C GLN A 75 -7.15 -2.66 8.69
N LEU A 76 -6.97 -1.52 8.02
CA LEU A 76 -5.67 -1.05 7.55
C LEU A 76 -5.11 0.09 8.40
N ALA A 77 -5.70 0.37 9.56
CA ALA A 77 -5.23 1.42 10.48
C ALA A 77 -3.76 1.17 10.90
N PRO A 78 -3.05 2.19 11.43
CA PRO A 78 -1.61 2.09 11.69
C PRO A 78 -1.17 0.90 12.54
N ALA A 79 -2.02 0.41 13.46
CA ALA A 79 -1.70 -0.73 14.32
C ALA A 79 -2.18 -2.08 13.74
N ALA A 80 -2.65 -2.12 12.51
CA ALA A 80 -3.17 -3.34 11.89
C ALA A 80 -2.08 -4.40 11.74
N ARG A 81 -2.49 -5.66 11.78
CA ARG A 81 -1.61 -6.82 11.58
C ARG A 81 -1.65 -7.24 10.11
N ALA A 82 -0.65 -8.02 9.70
CA ALA A 82 -0.61 -8.59 8.34
C ALA A 82 -1.86 -9.43 8.05
N GLU A 83 -2.36 -10.19 9.03
CA GLU A 83 -3.59 -10.99 8.89
C GLU A 83 -4.80 -10.12 8.56
N ASP A 84 -4.93 -8.97 9.22
CA ASP A 84 -6.05 -8.05 9.00
C ASP A 84 -6.03 -7.52 7.56
N LEU A 85 -4.85 -7.18 7.06
CA LEU A 85 -4.67 -6.75 5.67
C LEU A 85 -5.03 -7.85 4.70
N LEU A 86 -4.48 -9.05 4.88
CA LEU A 86 -4.71 -10.18 3.97
C LEU A 86 -6.19 -10.57 3.92
N GLN A 87 -6.88 -10.49 5.04
CA GLN A 87 -8.31 -10.73 5.11
C GLN A 87 -9.09 -9.64 4.36
N ALA A 88 -8.74 -8.37 4.58
CA ALA A 88 -9.43 -7.24 3.95
C ALA A 88 -9.31 -7.27 2.41
N VAL A 89 -8.18 -7.71 1.87
CA VAL A 89 -7.96 -7.81 0.42
C VAL A 89 -8.44 -9.14 -0.18
N GLU A 90 -8.91 -10.07 0.65
CA GLU A 90 -9.36 -11.40 0.25
C GLU A 90 -8.24 -12.21 -0.43
N TRP A 91 -7.03 -12.12 0.10
CA TRP A 91 -5.88 -12.84 -0.44
C TRP A 91 -5.99 -14.36 -0.22
N PRO A 92 -5.70 -15.22 -1.20
CA PRO A 92 -5.26 -14.91 -2.58
C PRO A 92 -6.38 -14.96 -3.62
N ASP A 93 -7.63 -14.85 -3.19
CA ASP A 93 -8.81 -15.25 -3.97
C ASP A 93 -9.63 -14.08 -4.53
N SER A 94 -9.22 -12.84 -4.28
CA SER A 94 -9.94 -11.69 -4.86
C SER A 94 -9.99 -11.80 -6.39
N PRO A 95 -11.20 -11.65 -7.00
CA PRO A 95 -11.33 -11.70 -8.45
C PRO A 95 -10.74 -10.47 -9.15
N ARG A 96 -10.42 -9.43 -8.39
CA ARG A 96 -9.87 -8.15 -8.90
C ARG A 96 -8.52 -7.87 -8.25
N PRO A 97 -7.61 -7.19 -8.95
CA PRO A 97 -6.42 -6.64 -8.31
C PRO A 97 -6.79 -5.70 -7.17
N VAL A 98 -5.96 -5.64 -6.14
CA VAL A 98 -6.18 -4.74 -4.99
C VAL A 98 -4.94 -3.91 -4.74
N LEU A 99 -5.13 -2.60 -4.61
CA LEU A 99 -4.13 -1.65 -4.14
C LEU A 99 -4.45 -1.27 -2.70
N VAL A 100 -3.51 -1.48 -1.80
CA VAL A 100 -3.60 -1.07 -0.39
C VAL A 100 -2.73 0.15 -0.17
N VAL A 101 -3.31 1.21 0.39
CA VAL A 101 -2.55 2.37 0.86
C VAL A 101 -2.51 2.32 2.38
N GLY A 102 -1.33 2.10 2.94
CA GLY A 102 -1.20 1.78 4.36
C GLY A 102 0.14 2.19 4.98
N HIS A 103 0.51 1.45 6.00
CA HIS A 103 1.56 1.80 6.95
C HIS A 103 2.61 0.69 7.12
N GLN A 104 3.81 1.06 7.55
CA GLN A 104 4.75 0.15 8.18
C GLN A 104 4.43 0.07 9.69
N PRO A 105 4.67 -1.05 10.34
CA PRO A 105 5.29 -2.27 9.80
C PRO A 105 4.33 -3.22 9.07
N THR A 106 3.03 -2.94 9.04
CA THR A 106 2.01 -3.84 8.46
C THR A 106 2.34 -4.27 7.04
N LEU A 107 2.66 -3.32 6.15
CA LEU A 107 2.95 -3.62 4.74
C LEU A 107 4.19 -4.52 4.60
N GLY A 108 5.26 -4.20 5.33
CA GLY A 108 6.49 -4.98 5.28
C GLY A 108 6.34 -6.38 5.87
N LEU A 109 5.55 -6.53 6.93
CA LEU A 109 5.21 -7.83 7.50
C LEU A 109 4.37 -8.66 6.53
N THR A 110 3.44 -8.04 5.82
CA THR A 110 2.65 -8.69 4.78
C THR A 110 3.55 -9.19 3.65
N ALA A 111 4.43 -8.35 3.14
CA ALA A 111 5.37 -8.73 2.08
C ALA A 111 6.30 -9.84 2.54
N GLN A 112 6.83 -9.76 3.77
CA GLN A 112 7.66 -10.81 4.36
C GLN A 112 6.95 -12.17 4.32
N ARG A 113 5.71 -12.20 4.78
CA ARG A 113 4.91 -13.43 4.85
C ARG A 113 4.64 -14.01 3.46
N LEU A 114 4.24 -13.15 2.50
CA LEU A 114 3.89 -13.61 1.15
C LEU A 114 5.11 -14.07 0.35
N LEU A 115 6.26 -13.44 0.56
CA LEU A 115 7.50 -13.77 -0.14
C LEU A 115 8.36 -14.79 0.64
N ALA A 116 7.87 -15.27 1.78
CA ALA A 116 8.59 -16.22 2.66
C ALA A 116 10.00 -15.73 3.02
N MET A 117 10.12 -14.44 3.35
CA MET A 117 11.39 -13.84 3.75
C MET A 117 11.62 -14.03 5.25
N GLN A 118 12.90 -14.06 5.66
CA GLN A 118 13.26 -14.25 7.06
C GLN A 118 13.08 -13.01 7.92
N THR A 119 13.13 -11.83 7.30
CA THR A 119 13.00 -10.54 7.99
C THR A 119 11.92 -9.68 7.34
N PRO A 120 11.28 -8.77 8.09
CA PRO A 120 10.30 -7.86 7.51
C PRO A 120 10.92 -6.98 6.41
N CYS A 121 10.13 -6.69 5.39
CA CYS A 121 10.54 -5.79 4.32
C CYS A 121 10.42 -4.34 4.77
N ALA A 122 11.44 -3.54 4.51
CA ALA A 122 11.41 -2.10 4.75
C ALA A 122 10.86 -1.39 3.52
N ILE A 123 9.54 -1.27 3.44
CA ILE A 123 8.89 -0.53 2.35
C ILE A 123 8.98 0.96 2.64
N ARG A 124 9.72 1.69 1.81
CA ARG A 124 9.98 3.12 2.01
C ARG A 124 8.71 3.95 1.83
N LYS A 125 8.66 5.12 2.47
CA LYS A 125 7.54 6.04 2.31
C LYS A 125 7.34 6.40 0.84
N GLY A 126 6.10 6.32 0.38
CA GLY A 126 5.74 6.56 -1.00
C GLY A 126 6.01 5.41 -1.96
N ALA A 127 6.71 4.36 -1.54
CA ALA A 127 7.05 3.22 -2.40
C ALA A 127 5.88 2.27 -2.60
N VAL A 128 5.91 1.58 -3.73
CA VAL A 128 4.94 0.53 -4.10
C VAL A 128 5.68 -0.79 -4.27
N TRP A 129 5.17 -1.83 -3.64
CA TRP A 129 5.57 -3.22 -3.86
C TRP A 129 4.42 -3.97 -4.49
N TRP A 130 4.62 -4.56 -5.65
CA TRP A 130 3.60 -5.26 -6.44
C TRP A 130 3.86 -6.75 -6.41
N LEU A 131 2.96 -7.51 -5.79
CA LEU A 131 3.04 -8.97 -5.65
C LEU A 131 1.93 -9.63 -6.45
N ARG A 132 2.19 -10.83 -6.96
CA ARG A 132 1.22 -11.62 -7.71
C ARG A 132 1.17 -13.03 -7.19
N HIS A 133 -0.02 -13.48 -6.81
CA HIS A 133 -0.30 -14.89 -6.58
C HIS A 133 -0.69 -15.56 -7.89
N ARG A 134 -0.06 -16.69 -8.17
CA ARG A 134 -0.41 -17.52 -9.34
C ARG A 134 -0.26 -19.01 -9.02
N ILE A 135 -0.89 -19.85 -9.82
CA ILE A 135 -0.68 -21.30 -9.80
C ILE A 135 0.23 -21.63 -10.98
N ARG A 136 1.35 -22.29 -10.69
CA ARG A 136 2.28 -22.77 -11.72
C ARG A 136 2.59 -24.23 -11.47
N ASP A 137 2.41 -25.08 -12.49
CA ASP A 137 2.61 -26.54 -12.38
C ASP A 137 1.83 -27.14 -11.20
N GLY A 138 0.59 -26.68 -10.99
CA GLY A 138 -0.29 -27.13 -9.91
C GLY A 138 0.07 -26.61 -8.52
N LYS A 139 1.06 -25.73 -8.40
CA LYS A 139 1.55 -25.22 -7.09
C LYS A 139 1.33 -23.71 -6.98
N PRO A 140 0.89 -23.24 -5.79
CA PRO A 140 0.80 -21.79 -5.54
C PRO A 140 2.20 -21.16 -5.50
N GLN A 141 2.29 -19.98 -6.08
CA GLN A 141 3.55 -19.21 -6.14
C GLN A 141 3.22 -17.73 -5.97
N VAL A 142 4.06 -17.02 -5.23
CA VAL A 142 4.01 -15.55 -5.14
C VAL A 142 5.22 -14.96 -5.87
N VAL A 143 4.95 -14.05 -6.78
CA VAL A 143 5.96 -13.35 -7.57
C VAL A 143 6.02 -11.89 -7.15
N LEU A 144 7.24 -11.37 -6.95
CA LEU A 144 7.45 -9.94 -6.82
C LEU A 144 7.52 -9.35 -8.23
N VAL A 145 6.44 -8.66 -8.63
CA VAL A 145 6.32 -8.12 -10.00
C VAL A 145 7.14 -6.85 -10.18
N ALA A 146 7.07 -5.95 -9.19
CA ALA A 146 7.79 -4.67 -9.25
C ALA A 146 7.97 -4.09 -7.84
N VAL A 147 9.05 -3.35 -7.68
CA VAL A 147 9.25 -2.42 -6.56
C VAL A 147 9.58 -1.06 -7.18
N GLN A 148 8.82 -0.02 -6.79
CA GLN A 148 9.07 1.33 -7.28
C GLN A 148 9.14 2.30 -6.11
N ASN A 149 10.19 3.09 -6.08
CA ASN A 149 10.39 4.14 -5.09
C ASN A 149 10.23 5.52 -5.76
N PRO A 150 9.65 6.52 -5.06
CA PRO A 150 9.52 7.87 -5.63
C PRO A 150 10.85 8.46 -6.07
N GLN A 151 11.94 8.14 -5.33
CA GLN A 151 13.28 8.66 -5.63
C GLN A 151 13.87 8.15 -6.96
N MET A 152 13.27 7.09 -7.52
CA MET A 152 13.72 6.48 -8.77
C MET A 152 12.88 6.87 -10.00
N LEU A 153 11.94 7.75 -9.78
CA LEU A 153 11.03 8.21 -10.85
C LEU A 153 11.53 9.47 -11.56
#